data_27af55800761715190996ee7bfddbc8b
#
_entry.id   27af55800761715190996ee7bfddbc8b
#
_cell.length_a   1.000
_cell.length_b   1.000
_cell.length_c   1.000
_cell.angle_alpha   90.00
_cell.angle_beta   90.00
_cell.angle_gamma   90.00
#
_symmetry.space_group_name_H-M   'P 1'
#
loop_
_entity.id
_entity.type
_entity.pdbx_description
1 polymer ?
#
loop_
_entity_poly.entity_id
_entity_poly.type
_entity_poly.pdbx_seq_one_letter_code
_entity_poly.pdbx_strand_id
1 'polypeptide(L)'
;MQHIFIVGSKGIPAKYGGFETFVEKLTENQKDKNIQYHVACTKENSDKSGIVEKEFVHNGANCYTIDLPNIGPAKAIYYDVKALEWAIKKAEKEKYERPIFYVLACRIGPFIARLKRKIDKIGGVLLVNPDGHEWLREKWSLPVRKYWKISESLMVKHADKLICDSKNIEKYIKEDYK
;
A
#
# COMPACT_ATOMS: atom_id res chain seq x y z
N MET A 1 -16.38 10.52 -9.55
CA MET A 1 -15.58 10.50 -8.30
C MET A 1 -14.42 9.55 -8.49
N GLN A 2 -13.19 9.97 -8.19
CA GLN A 2 -11.99 9.13 -8.29
C GLN A 2 -11.78 8.36 -7.00
N HIS A 3 -11.73 7.04 -7.05
CA HIS A 3 -11.48 6.19 -5.90
C HIS A 3 -10.01 5.78 -5.83
N ILE A 4 -9.35 6.05 -4.69
CA ILE A 4 -7.94 5.74 -4.44
C ILE A 4 -7.83 4.84 -3.21
N PHE A 5 -7.34 3.62 -3.42
CA PHE A 5 -7.10 2.64 -2.36
C PHE A 5 -5.64 2.70 -1.92
N ILE A 6 -5.39 2.95 -0.64
CA ILE A 6 -4.04 3.05 -0.06
C ILE A 6 -3.76 1.81 0.77
N VAL A 7 -2.67 1.12 0.43
CA VAL A 7 -2.21 -0.13 1.03
C VAL A 7 -0.74 -0.01 1.40
N GLY A 8 -0.30 -0.67 2.47
CA GLY A 8 1.11 -0.75 2.85
C GLY A 8 1.50 0.09 4.06
N SER A 9 0.58 0.90 4.61
CA SER A 9 0.69 1.47 5.95
C SER A 9 -0.04 0.60 6.97
N LYS A 10 0.21 0.80 8.26
CA LYS A 10 -0.58 0.14 9.31
C LYS A 10 -2.00 0.71 9.43
N GLY A 11 -2.26 1.84 8.75
CA GLY A 11 -3.55 2.52 8.71
C GLY A 11 -3.59 3.81 9.53
N ILE A 12 -4.79 4.41 9.54
CA ILE A 12 -5.14 5.62 10.26
C ILE A 12 -6.29 5.33 11.26
N PRO A 13 -6.40 6.05 12.39
CA PRO A 13 -5.54 7.14 12.87
C PRO A 13 -4.08 6.72 13.03
N ALA A 14 -3.14 7.59 12.64
CA ALA A 14 -1.72 7.31 12.71
C ALA A 14 -1.23 7.27 14.16
N LYS A 15 -0.49 6.21 14.53
CA LYS A 15 0.15 6.10 15.84
C LYS A 15 1.66 6.34 15.76
N TYR A 16 2.33 5.65 14.82
CA TYR A 16 3.76 5.76 14.61
C TYR A 16 4.15 5.21 13.23
N GLY A 17 5.01 5.92 12.53
CA GLY A 17 5.59 5.50 11.25
C GLY A 17 5.45 6.57 10.16
N GLY A 18 6.38 6.56 9.19
CA GLY A 18 6.41 7.54 8.11
C GLY A 18 5.18 7.42 7.21
N PHE A 19 4.85 6.22 6.78
CA PHE A 19 3.68 5.99 5.91
C PHE A 19 2.35 6.27 6.63
N GLU A 20 2.22 5.92 7.91
CA GLU A 20 1.04 6.22 8.71
C GLU A 20 0.83 7.74 8.80
N THR A 21 1.90 8.47 9.13
CA THR A 21 1.87 9.94 9.19
C THR A 21 1.56 10.55 7.82
N PHE A 22 2.15 10.03 6.75
CA PHE A 22 1.86 10.48 5.39
C PHE A 22 0.38 10.31 5.05
N VAL A 23 -0.19 9.12 5.27
CA VAL A 23 -1.60 8.83 4.96
C VAL A 23 -2.55 9.67 5.81
N GLU A 24 -2.25 9.84 7.10
CA GLU A 24 -3.00 10.73 8.00
C GLU A 24 -3.06 12.15 7.44
N LYS A 25 -1.89 12.72 7.10
CA LYS A 25 -1.81 14.09 6.57
C LYS A 25 -2.43 14.23 5.18
N LEU A 26 -2.30 13.22 4.34
CA LEU A 26 -2.94 13.19 3.02
C LEU A 26 -4.46 13.26 3.13
N THR A 27 -5.05 12.46 4.02
CA THR A 27 -6.50 12.42 4.21
C THR A 27 -7.03 13.64 4.96
N GLU A 28 -6.32 14.09 6.00
CA GLU A 28 -6.67 15.30 6.78
C GLU A 28 -6.70 16.58 5.91
N ASN A 29 -5.76 16.69 4.97
CA ASN A 29 -5.63 17.88 4.12
C ASN A 29 -6.30 17.75 2.75
N GLN A 30 -7.13 16.75 2.54
CA GLN A 30 -7.86 16.56 1.30
C GLN A 30 -8.84 17.73 1.07
N LYS A 31 -8.74 18.36 -0.11
CA LYS A 31 -9.61 19.47 -0.51
C LYS A 31 -10.54 19.13 -1.67
N ASP A 32 -10.13 18.21 -2.54
CA ASP A 32 -10.90 17.84 -3.73
C ASP A 32 -11.99 16.82 -3.38
N LYS A 33 -13.24 17.27 -3.39
CA LYS A 33 -14.42 16.43 -3.13
C LYS A 33 -14.66 15.34 -4.19
N ASN A 34 -13.96 15.40 -5.32
CA ASN A 34 -14.04 14.37 -6.37
C ASN A 34 -13.11 13.18 -6.11
N ILE A 35 -12.34 13.19 -5.02
CA ILE A 35 -11.47 12.08 -4.61
C ILE A 35 -12.05 11.43 -3.36
N GLN A 36 -12.17 10.09 -3.37
CA GLN A 36 -12.49 9.28 -2.20
C GLN A 36 -11.33 8.35 -1.90
N TYR A 37 -10.71 8.54 -0.74
CA TYR A 37 -9.69 7.63 -0.23
C TYR A 37 -10.31 6.43 0.47
N HIS A 38 -9.69 5.26 0.26
CA HIS A 38 -9.96 4.00 0.97
C HIS A 38 -8.65 3.51 1.57
N VAL A 39 -8.56 3.41 2.90
CA VAL A 39 -7.31 3.12 3.60
C VAL A 39 -7.37 1.77 4.28
N ALA A 40 -6.42 0.89 3.94
CA ALA A 40 -6.24 -0.36 4.65
C ALA A 40 -5.63 -0.12 6.03
N CYS A 41 -6.21 -0.74 7.06
CA CYS A 41 -5.75 -0.66 8.44
C CYS A 41 -5.46 -2.06 9.00
N THR A 42 -4.40 -2.21 9.77
CA THR A 42 -4.19 -3.42 10.55
C THR A 42 -5.13 -3.43 11.76
N LYS A 43 -5.62 -4.61 12.14
CA LYS A 43 -6.44 -4.75 13.34
C LYS A 43 -5.74 -4.18 14.58
N GLU A 44 -4.44 -4.42 14.73
CA GLU A 44 -3.65 -3.90 15.84
C GLU A 44 -3.67 -2.36 15.93
N ASN A 45 -3.62 -1.66 14.78
CA ASN A 45 -3.69 -0.20 14.75
C ASN A 45 -5.09 0.30 15.13
N SER A 46 -6.13 -0.34 14.59
CA SER A 46 -7.53 -0.02 14.90
C SER A 46 -7.84 -0.24 16.39
N ASP A 47 -7.45 -1.38 16.96
CA ASP A 47 -7.63 -1.70 18.38
C ASP A 47 -6.93 -0.68 19.30
N LYS A 48 -5.69 -0.28 18.98
CA LYS A 48 -4.95 0.78 19.70
C LYS A 48 -5.62 2.15 19.62
N SER A 49 -6.51 2.34 18.66
CA SER A 49 -7.30 3.56 18.49
C SER A 49 -8.71 3.45 19.06
N GLY A 50 -9.04 2.32 19.72
CA GLY A 50 -10.37 2.03 20.26
C GLY A 50 -11.42 1.75 19.19
N ILE A 51 -11.01 1.42 17.95
CA ILE A 51 -11.90 1.17 16.84
C ILE A 51 -12.11 -0.34 16.71
N VAL A 52 -13.35 -0.80 16.87
CA VAL A 52 -13.73 -2.22 16.81
C VAL A 52 -14.39 -2.60 15.50
N GLU A 53 -14.88 -1.63 14.76
CA GLU A 53 -15.56 -1.81 13.49
C GLU A 53 -14.57 -2.25 12.39
N LYS A 54 -15.03 -3.14 11.49
CA LYS A 54 -14.21 -3.56 10.35
C LYS A 54 -14.13 -2.50 9.26
N GLU A 55 -15.16 -1.68 9.12
CA GLU A 55 -15.19 -0.53 8.21
C GLU A 55 -15.59 0.71 9.03
N PHE A 56 -14.84 1.79 8.91
CA PHE A 56 -15.07 3.04 9.61
C PHE A 56 -14.63 4.23 8.75
N VAL A 57 -14.97 5.44 9.19
CA VAL A 57 -14.54 6.67 8.49
C VAL A 57 -13.58 7.45 9.39
N HIS A 58 -12.46 7.91 8.82
CA HIS A 58 -11.50 8.79 9.49
C HIS A 58 -10.96 9.83 8.49
N ASN A 59 -10.98 11.11 8.85
CA ASN A 59 -10.61 12.23 7.98
C ASN A 59 -11.32 12.19 6.61
N GLY A 60 -12.59 11.73 6.56
CA GLY A 60 -13.33 11.55 5.31
C GLY A 60 -12.92 10.36 4.45
N ALA A 61 -11.87 9.63 4.83
CA ALA A 61 -11.47 8.39 4.18
C ALA A 61 -12.26 7.19 4.68
N ASN A 62 -12.65 6.29 3.80
CA ASN A 62 -13.22 4.99 4.15
C ASN A 62 -12.08 4.04 4.56
N CYS A 63 -12.04 3.67 5.82
CA CYS A 63 -11.03 2.77 6.36
C CYS A 63 -11.57 1.35 6.49
N TYR A 64 -10.72 0.35 6.24
CA TYR A 64 -11.08 -1.06 6.40
C TYR A 64 -9.99 -1.84 7.11
N THR A 65 -10.40 -2.63 8.07
CA THR A 65 -9.51 -3.41 8.95
C THR A 65 -9.28 -4.80 8.37
N ILE A 66 -8.01 -5.19 8.29
CA ILE A 66 -7.58 -6.53 7.87
C ILE A 66 -7.14 -7.31 9.10
N ASP A 67 -7.80 -8.45 9.32
CA ASP A 67 -7.41 -9.41 10.35
C ASP A 67 -6.14 -10.15 9.94
N LEU A 68 -5.19 -10.29 10.85
CA LEU A 68 -3.89 -10.87 10.56
C LEU A 68 -3.63 -12.10 11.43
N PRO A 69 -3.27 -13.23 10.82
CA PRO A 69 -2.82 -14.40 11.56
C PRO A 69 -1.45 -14.13 12.22
N ASN A 70 -1.16 -14.86 13.28
CA ASN A 70 0.15 -14.77 13.93
C ASN A 70 1.18 -15.63 13.18
N ILE A 71 1.76 -15.07 12.11
CA ILE A 71 2.73 -15.75 11.22
C ILE A 71 4.12 -15.10 11.24
N GLY A 72 4.46 -14.43 12.36
CA GLY A 72 5.77 -13.83 12.55
C GLY A 72 6.12 -12.77 11.49
N PRO A 73 7.38 -12.73 10.98
CA PRO A 73 7.85 -11.69 10.05
C PRO A 73 7.09 -11.60 8.73
N ALA A 74 6.46 -12.68 8.28
CA ALA A 74 5.64 -12.68 7.05
C ALA A 74 4.32 -11.93 7.19
N LYS A 75 3.94 -11.52 8.41
CA LYS A 75 2.69 -10.81 8.71
C LYS A 75 2.48 -9.56 7.85
N ALA A 76 3.54 -8.77 7.63
CA ALA A 76 3.46 -7.54 6.84
C ALA A 76 3.20 -7.83 5.35
N ILE A 77 3.84 -8.86 4.79
CA ILE A 77 3.62 -9.29 3.40
C ILE A 77 2.19 -9.81 3.24
N TYR A 78 1.75 -10.66 4.16
CA TYR A 78 0.38 -11.20 4.15
C TYR A 78 -0.66 -10.06 4.22
N TYR A 79 -0.44 -9.09 5.11
CA TYR A 79 -1.30 -7.92 5.24
C TYR A 79 -1.44 -7.16 3.92
N ASP A 80 -0.33 -6.77 3.30
CA ASP A 80 -0.37 -5.97 2.07
C ASP A 80 -1.04 -6.73 0.92
N VAL A 81 -0.79 -8.05 0.79
CA VAL A 81 -1.48 -8.89 -0.21
C VAL A 81 -2.98 -8.93 0.05
N LYS A 82 -3.41 -9.17 1.30
CA LYS A 82 -4.83 -9.25 1.66
C LYS A 82 -5.55 -7.92 1.53
N ALA A 83 -4.89 -6.83 1.92
CA ALA A 83 -5.41 -5.48 1.78
C ALA A 83 -5.64 -5.13 0.30
N LEU A 84 -4.67 -5.43 -0.57
CA LEU A 84 -4.80 -5.18 -2.01
C LEU A 84 -5.85 -6.11 -2.66
N GLU A 85 -5.91 -7.40 -2.27
CA GLU A 85 -6.97 -8.31 -2.74
C GLU A 85 -8.38 -7.81 -2.34
N TRP A 86 -8.54 -7.31 -1.11
CA TRP A 86 -9.79 -6.74 -0.64
C TRP A 86 -10.16 -5.48 -1.45
N ALA A 87 -9.19 -4.56 -1.63
CA ALA A 87 -9.37 -3.33 -2.39
C ALA A 87 -9.84 -3.61 -3.83
N ILE A 88 -9.20 -4.57 -4.52
CA ILE A 88 -9.58 -4.97 -5.88
C ILE A 88 -11.01 -5.52 -5.91
N LYS A 89 -11.35 -6.42 -4.98
CA LYS A 89 -12.71 -6.98 -4.89
C LYS A 89 -13.77 -5.91 -4.60
N LYS A 90 -13.46 -4.94 -3.72
CA LYS A 90 -14.35 -3.82 -3.42
C LYS A 90 -14.57 -2.97 -4.66
N ALA A 91 -13.50 -2.60 -5.36
CA ALA A 91 -13.58 -1.80 -6.57
C ALA A 91 -14.38 -2.50 -7.69
N GLU A 92 -14.19 -3.82 -7.87
CA GLU A 92 -14.93 -4.63 -8.83
C GLU A 92 -16.42 -4.73 -8.49
N LYS A 93 -16.74 -5.00 -7.21
CA LYS A 93 -18.13 -5.12 -6.72
C LYS A 93 -18.90 -3.82 -6.87
N GLU A 94 -18.29 -2.70 -6.51
CA GLU A 94 -18.90 -1.36 -6.59
C GLU A 94 -18.82 -0.75 -8.00
N LYS A 95 -18.14 -1.43 -8.94
CA LYS A 95 -17.95 -1.00 -10.33
C LYS A 95 -17.35 0.40 -10.46
N TYR A 96 -16.35 0.70 -9.62
CA TYR A 96 -15.66 1.99 -9.70
C TYR A 96 -14.92 2.14 -11.02
N GLU A 97 -15.11 3.27 -11.67
CA GLU A 97 -14.42 3.59 -12.91
C GLU A 97 -12.96 3.95 -12.64
N ARG A 98 -12.04 3.23 -13.30
CA ARG A 98 -10.60 3.50 -13.24
C ARG A 98 -10.02 3.66 -11.82
N PRO A 99 -10.29 2.72 -10.89
CA PRO A 99 -9.81 2.85 -9.51
C PRO A 99 -8.28 2.87 -9.47
N ILE A 100 -7.72 3.65 -8.54
CA ILE A 100 -6.28 3.74 -8.31
C ILE A 100 -5.93 2.91 -7.07
N PHE A 101 -4.90 2.07 -7.19
CA PHE A 101 -4.35 1.29 -6.09
C PHE A 101 -2.94 1.80 -5.78
N TYR A 102 -2.80 2.51 -4.68
CA TYR A 102 -1.53 3.09 -4.23
C TYR A 102 -0.91 2.22 -3.15
N VAL A 103 0.15 1.51 -3.51
CA VAL A 103 0.87 0.59 -2.64
C VAL A 103 2.12 1.26 -2.10
N LEU A 104 2.21 1.35 -0.78
CA LEU A 104 3.33 1.93 -0.05
C LEU A 104 4.34 0.83 0.30
N ALA A 105 5.59 1.00 -0.09
CA ALA A 105 6.68 0.04 -0.03
C ALA A 105 6.56 -1.16 -1.00
N CYS A 106 7.69 -1.83 -1.22
CA CYS A 106 7.84 -2.89 -2.23
C CYS A 106 7.86 -4.30 -1.61
N ARG A 107 6.94 -4.60 -0.66
CA ARG A 107 6.97 -5.87 0.09
C ARG A 107 6.39 -7.06 -0.65
N ILE A 108 5.52 -6.84 -1.64
CA ILE A 108 4.69 -7.90 -2.24
C ILE A 108 5.06 -8.25 -3.67
N GLY A 109 6.30 -7.96 -4.09
CA GLY A 109 6.79 -8.20 -5.43
C GLY A 109 6.48 -9.60 -6.01
N PRO A 110 6.72 -10.70 -5.29
CA PRO A 110 6.40 -12.05 -5.78
C PRO A 110 4.92 -12.27 -6.11
N PHE A 111 4.02 -11.46 -5.56
CA PHE A 111 2.57 -11.56 -5.76
C PHE A 111 2.02 -10.53 -6.75
N ILE A 112 2.81 -9.48 -7.06
CA ILE A 112 2.31 -8.29 -7.76
C ILE A 112 1.84 -8.58 -9.17
N ALA A 113 2.52 -9.44 -9.92
CA ALA A 113 2.14 -9.80 -11.29
C ALA A 113 0.71 -10.38 -11.38
N ARG A 114 0.35 -11.22 -10.40
CA ARG A 114 -1.01 -11.78 -10.30
C ARG A 114 -2.04 -10.71 -9.92
N LEU A 115 -1.70 -9.84 -8.97
CA LEU A 115 -2.57 -8.77 -8.50
C LEU A 115 -2.75 -7.71 -9.59
N LYS A 116 -1.69 -7.33 -10.30
CA LYS A 116 -1.73 -6.41 -11.44
C LYS A 116 -2.70 -6.88 -12.54
N ARG A 117 -2.65 -8.17 -12.89
CA ARG A 117 -3.62 -8.72 -13.87
C ARG A 117 -5.08 -8.56 -13.42
N LYS A 118 -5.36 -8.62 -12.11
CA LYS A 118 -6.72 -8.37 -11.59
C LYS A 118 -7.07 -6.89 -11.65
N ILE A 119 -6.11 -6.01 -11.34
CA ILE A 119 -6.28 -4.55 -11.45
C ILE A 119 -6.57 -4.17 -12.89
N ASP A 120 -5.82 -4.72 -13.87
CA ASP A 120 -6.02 -4.46 -15.29
C ASP A 120 -7.41 -4.88 -15.78
N LYS A 121 -7.90 -6.03 -15.31
CA LYS A 121 -9.24 -6.52 -15.69
C LYS A 121 -10.38 -5.56 -15.33
N ILE A 122 -10.20 -4.76 -14.30
CA ILE A 122 -11.19 -3.74 -13.87
C ILE A 122 -10.83 -2.34 -14.33
N GLY A 123 -9.86 -2.21 -15.25
CA GLY A 123 -9.40 -0.91 -15.76
C GLY A 123 -8.68 -0.03 -14.72
N GLY A 124 -8.20 -0.64 -13.63
CA GLY A 124 -7.54 0.07 -12.55
C GLY A 124 -6.09 0.46 -12.86
N VAL A 125 -5.53 1.32 -12.02
CA VAL A 125 -4.14 1.83 -12.12
C VAL A 125 -3.38 1.47 -10.85
N LEU A 126 -2.18 0.91 -11.00
CA LEU A 126 -1.28 0.58 -9.89
C LEU A 126 -0.21 1.66 -9.72
N LEU A 127 -0.27 2.40 -8.62
CA LEU A 127 0.80 3.29 -8.18
C LEU A 127 1.63 2.60 -7.10
N VAL A 128 2.94 2.73 -7.15
CA VAL A 128 3.85 2.18 -6.13
C VAL A 128 4.78 3.26 -5.60
N ASN A 129 4.89 3.36 -4.28
CA ASN A 129 5.96 4.11 -3.61
C ASN A 129 7.09 3.13 -3.27
N PRO A 130 8.27 3.24 -3.88
CA PRO A 130 9.36 2.29 -3.68
C PRO A 130 10.02 2.38 -2.30
N ASP A 131 9.78 3.44 -1.50
CA ASP A 131 10.38 3.70 -0.17
C ASP A 131 11.93 3.77 -0.17
N GLY A 132 12.57 3.08 -1.07
CA GLY A 132 14.01 3.08 -1.37
C GLY A 132 14.90 2.26 -0.42
N HIS A 133 15.77 1.48 -1.02
CA HIS A 133 16.91 0.79 -0.39
C HIS A 133 16.63 -0.06 0.88
N GLU A 134 15.40 -0.56 1.09
CA GLU A 134 15.11 -1.41 2.26
C GLU A 134 16.05 -2.63 2.33
N TRP A 135 16.50 -3.12 1.18
CA TRP A 135 17.44 -4.23 1.07
C TRP A 135 18.88 -3.89 1.51
N LEU A 136 19.25 -2.61 1.66
CA LEU A 136 20.55 -2.19 2.22
C LEU A 136 20.55 -2.14 3.73
N ARG A 137 19.40 -2.18 4.40
CA ARG A 137 19.35 -2.03 5.86
C ARG A 137 20.02 -3.21 6.57
N GLU A 138 21.02 -2.91 7.39
CA GLU A 138 21.81 -3.91 8.14
C GLU A 138 21.02 -4.76 9.12
N LYS A 139 19.87 -4.27 9.57
CA LYS A 139 18.95 -5.03 10.45
C LYS A 139 18.43 -6.33 9.82
N TRP A 140 18.54 -6.47 8.49
CA TRP A 140 18.06 -7.64 7.76
C TRP A 140 19.17 -8.66 7.49
N SER A 141 18.86 -9.94 7.67
CA SER A 141 19.74 -11.04 7.24
C SER A 141 19.91 -11.07 5.71
N LEU A 142 20.98 -11.66 5.22
CA LEU A 142 21.25 -11.75 3.77
C LEU A 142 20.07 -12.33 2.95
N PRO A 143 19.38 -13.43 3.36
CA PRO A 143 18.24 -13.93 2.62
C PRO A 143 17.08 -12.92 2.55
N VAL A 144 16.83 -12.18 3.64
CA VAL A 144 15.78 -11.15 3.70
C VAL A 144 16.15 -9.96 2.81
N ARG A 145 17.40 -9.52 2.80
CA ARG A 145 17.88 -8.47 1.89
C ARG A 145 17.72 -8.86 0.43
N LYS A 146 18.04 -10.11 0.07
CA LYS A 146 17.82 -10.65 -1.27
C LYS A 146 16.33 -10.65 -1.65
N TYR A 147 15.47 -11.07 -0.72
CA TYR A 147 14.01 -10.98 -0.92
C TYR A 147 13.57 -9.55 -1.23
N TRP A 148 14.01 -8.56 -0.45
CA TRP A 148 13.66 -7.17 -0.64
C TRP A 148 14.09 -6.64 -2.02
N LYS A 149 15.33 -6.92 -2.45
CA LYS A 149 15.82 -6.48 -3.78
C LYS A 149 15.01 -7.08 -4.93
N ILE A 150 14.70 -8.38 -4.86
CA ILE A 150 13.85 -9.05 -5.85
C ILE A 150 12.43 -8.48 -5.82
N SER A 151 11.87 -8.31 -4.61
CA SER A 151 10.51 -7.78 -4.44
C SER A 151 10.39 -6.36 -5.01
N GLU A 152 11.35 -5.48 -4.71
CA GLU A 152 11.40 -4.12 -5.25
C GLU A 152 11.47 -4.13 -6.79
N SER A 153 12.35 -4.93 -7.38
CA SER A 153 12.45 -5.07 -8.85
C SER A 153 11.12 -5.48 -9.49
N LEU A 154 10.43 -6.44 -8.89
CA LEU A 154 9.13 -6.90 -9.40
C LEU A 154 8.03 -5.83 -9.22
N MET A 155 8.03 -5.10 -8.11
CA MET A 155 7.06 -4.02 -7.87
C MET A 155 7.26 -2.88 -8.87
N VAL A 156 8.52 -2.45 -9.08
CA VAL A 156 8.87 -1.41 -10.05
C VAL A 156 8.46 -1.83 -11.47
N LYS A 157 8.77 -3.08 -11.85
CA LYS A 157 8.44 -3.62 -13.18
C LYS A 157 6.94 -3.62 -13.49
N HIS A 158 6.10 -3.85 -12.50
CA HIS A 158 4.65 -4.02 -12.69
C HIS A 158 3.83 -2.78 -12.36
N ALA A 159 4.43 -1.74 -11.77
CA ALA A 159 3.75 -0.48 -11.52
C ALA A 159 3.41 0.27 -12.82
N ASP A 160 2.22 0.86 -12.89
CA ASP A 160 1.88 1.79 -13.97
C ASP A 160 2.60 3.13 -13.79
N LYS A 161 2.77 3.55 -12.53
CA LYS A 161 3.56 4.73 -12.16
C LYS A 161 4.23 4.53 -10.80
N LEU A 162 5.39 5.16 -10.63
CA LEU A 162 6.12 5.23 -9.36
C LEU A 162 5.96 6.61 -8.76
N ILE A 163 5.75 6.67 -7.44
CA ILE A 163 5.69 7.90 -6.66
C ILE A 163 6.88 7.89 -5.71
N CYS A 164 7.89 8.66 -6.01
CA CYS A 164 9.12 8.73 -5.22
C CYS A 164 9.07 9.91 -4.24
N ASP A 165 9.37 9.69 -2.98
CA ASP A 165 9.31 10.71 -1.92
C ASP A 165 10.45 11.73 -2.03
N SER A 166 11.51 11.42 -2.77
CA SER A 166 12.65 12.31 -2.96
C SER A 166 13.30 12.14 -4.34
N LYS A 167 14.01 13.20 -4.78
CA LYS A 167 14.82 13.16 -6.01
C LYS A 167 15.91 12.08 -5.96
N ASN A 168 16.41 11.75 -4.77
CA ASN A 168 17.42 10.71 -4.61
C ASN A 168 16.82 9.32 -4.88
N ILE A 169 15.61 9.04 -4.39
CA ILE A 169 14.90 7.80 -4.67
C ILE A 169 14.55 7.73 -6.16
N GLU A 170 14.06 8.81 -6.76
CA GLU A 170 13.78 8.88 -8.17
C GLU A 170 15.02 8.56 -9.03
N LYS A 171 16.15 9.18 -8.71
CA LYS A 171 17.44 8.93 -9.38
C LYS A 171 17.86 7.47 -9.26
N TYR A 172 17.84 6.93 -8.05
CA TYR A 172 18.15 5.53 -7.77
C TYR A 172 17.29 4.58 -8.60
N ILE A 173 15.98 4.77 -8.59
CA ILE A 173 15.07 3.90 -9.34
C ILE A 173 15.33 3.97 -10.85
N LYS A 174 15.60 5.15 -11.39
CA LYS A 174 15.94 5.32 -12.82
C LYS A 174 17.29 4.69 -13.20
N GLU A 175 18.26 4.63 -12.29
CA GLU A 175 19.58 4.05 -12.53
C GLU A 175 19.57 2.52 -12.42
N ASP A 176 18.90 1.97 -11.40
CA ASP A 176 18.91 0.54 -11.07
C ASP A 176 17.88 -0.30 -11.84
N TYR A 177 16.78 0.33 -12.32
CA TYR A 177 15.63 -0.38 -12.91
C TYR A 177 15.27 0.18 -14.30
N LYS A 178 16.26 0.35 -15.17
CA LYS A 178 16.09 0.77 -16.58
C LYS A 178 15.33 -0.25 -17.40
#